data_45dfe6e415605b2a8f998caa420043b4
#
_entry.id   45dfe6e415605b2a8f998caa420043b4
#
_cell.length_a   1.000
_cell.length_b   1.000
_cell.length_c   1.000
_cell.angle_alpha   90.00
_cell.angle_beta   90.00
_cell.angle_gamma   90.00
#
_symmetry.space_group_name_H-M   'P 1'
#
loop_
_entity.id
_entity.type
_entity.pdbx_description
1 polymer ?
#
loop_
_entity_poly.entity_id
_entity_poly.type
_entity_poly.pdbx_seq_one_letter_code
_entity_poly.pdbx_strand_id
1 'polypeptide(L)'
;MQIADVYQSDKEAVIMKKITRRDFLKVAGTAVVGAAAYNLQGLHQVLADDPVLGSQKVAADRVSSYSSARVYFTRHIDSEHLLKLYNLINENIYGKVAIKIHTGEQHGPNILPREMVRDLQRQIPDSVLVETNTLYHGDRYTTADHIETLRVNGWTFCPVDIMDAEGTVLLPVRGGRHFKEVSMGKNIVNYDSMLVLTHFKGHAMGGFGGSMKNLAIGCADGRIGKEQVHGVSDPGMSWEKWPDKEQLMENMAESAKATIDHFGKHIVYINVMRRMSVDCDCAGVGAAEPTIPDIGIVASTDLLAVDQASIDLVYARPQTENHDLVERIESRHGLRQLSYMRELQMGNDKYELITID
;
A
#
# COMPACT_ATOMS: atom_id res chain seq x y z
N MET A 1 -18.50 17.01 12.69
CA MET A 1 -19.12 16.13 11.68
C MET A 1 -18.29 14.85 11.68
N GLN A 2 -18.88 13.74 12.10
CA GLN A 2 -18.13 12.46 12.19
C GLN A 2 -17.86 11.93 10.78
N ILE A 3 -16.76 11.21 10.57
CA ILE A 3 -16.40 10.59 9.29
C ILE A 3 -17.53 9.68 8.76
N ALA A 4 -18.35 9.12 9.65
CA ALA A 4 -19.53 8.35 9.28
C ALA A 4 -20.53 9.13 8.41
N ASP A 5 -20.69 10.43 8.64
CA ASP A 5 -21.62 11.27 7.88
C ASP A 5 -21.13 11.56 6.45
N VAL A 6 -19.80 11.53 6.23
CA VAL A 6 -19.20 11.70 4.90
C VAL A 6 -19.44 10.46 4.01
N TYR A 7 -19.54 9.27 4.62
CA TYR A 7 -19.80 8.03 3.88
C TYR A 7 -21.26 7.83 3.46
N GLN A 8 -22.19 8.51 4.11
CA GLN A 8 -23.63 8.33 3.86
C GLN A 8 -24.16 9.21 2.73
N SER A 9 -23.47 10.33 2.41
CA SER A 9 -23.91 11.26 1.35
C SER A 9 -23.63 10.76 -0.07
N ASP A 10 -22.70 9.82 -0.27
CA ASP A 10 -22.35 9.30 -1.60
C ASP A 10 -23.38 8.31 -2.19
N LYS A 11 -24.43 7.95 -1.43
CA LYS A 11 -25.48 7.04 -1.93
C LYS A 11 -26.60 7.72 -2.71
N GLU A 12 -26.69 9.03 -2.72
CA GLU A 12 -27.84 9.75 -3.31
C GLU A 12 -27.57 10.56 -4.59
N ALA A 13 -26.37 10.60 -5.11
CA ALA A 13 -26.04 11.47 -6.25
C ALA A 13 -25.30 10.79 -7.39
N VAL A 14 -25.87 9.74 -7.99
CA VAL A 14 -25.50 9.35 -9.36
C VAL A 14 -26.74 8.93 -10.14
N ILE A 15 -27.37 9.89 -10.82
CA ILE A 15 -28.24 9.60 -11.96
C ILE A 15 -27.31 9.23 -13.12
N MET A 16 -27.01 7.94 -13.27
CA MET A 16 -26.23 7.43 -14.38
C MET A 16 -27.04 7.48 -15.66
N LYS A 17 -26.63 8.29 -16.63
CA LYS A 17 -26.97 8.08 -18.04
C LYS A 17 -26.48 6.68 -18.43
N LYS A 18 -27.38 5.82 -18.88
CA LYS A 18 -27.06 4.48 -19.40
C LYS A 18 -26.09 4.64 -20.55
N ILE A 19 -24.82 4.34 -20.33
CA ILE A 19 -23.81 4.15 -21.38
C ILE A 19 -24.03 2.76 -21.95
N THR A 20 -24.20 2.64 -23.27
CA THR A 20 -24.40 1.35 -23.89
C THR A 20 -23.07 0.56 -23.95
N ARG A 21 -23.17 -0.78 -23.99
CA ARG A 21 -21.99 -1.67 -24.11
C ARG A 21 -21.08 -1.29 -25.29
N ARG A 22 -21.60 -0.63 -26.30
CA ARG A 22 -20.88 -0.17 -27.48
C ARG A 22 -20.08 1.10 -27.23
N ASP A 23 -20.56 1.97 -26.34
CA ASP A 23 -19.87 3.22 -25.96
C ASP A 23 -18.76 2.94 -24.98
N PHE A 24 -18.96 1.96 -24.08
CA PHE A 24 -17.94 1.46 -23.17
C PHE A 24 -16.73 0.87 -23.92
N LEU A 25 -16.97 0.07 -24.98
CA LEU A 25 -15.91 -0.53 -25.79
C LEU A 25 -15.14 0.50 -26.63
N LYS A 26 -15.73 1.65 -26.97
CA LYS A 26 -15.04 2.72 -27.69
C LYS A 26 -14.14 3.56 -26.79
N VAL A 27 -14.49 3.75 -25.52
CA VAL A 27 -13.68 4.48 -24.52
C VAL A 27 -12.58 3.58 -23.96
N ALA A 28 -12.87 2.31 -23.70
CA ALA A 28 -11.89 1.32 -23.26
C ALA A 28 -10.84 0.99 -24.34
N GLY A 29 -11.21 1.06 -25.63
CA GLY A 29 -10.31 0.73 -26.74
C GLY A 29 -9.14 1.71 -26.96
N THR A 30 -9.19 2.91 -26.40
CA THR A 30 -8.11 3.90 -26.52
C THR A 30 -7.22 4.04 -25.31
N ALA A 31 -7.68 3.63 -24.12
CA ALA A 31 -6.92 3.72 -22.87
C ALA A 31 -6.21 2.40 -22.48
N VAL A 32 -6.75 1.24 -22.91
CA VAL A 32 -6.22 -0.10 -22.57
C VAL A 32 -5.02 -0.51 -23.42
N VAL A 33 -4.82 0.09 -24.60
CA VAL A 33 -3.68 -0.27 -25.49
C VAL A 33 -2.32 0.20 -24.93
N GLY A 34 -2.29 1.17 -24.01
CA GLY A 34 -1.03 1.68 -23.44
C GLY A 34 -0.53 0.91 -22.21
N ALA A 35 -1.40 0.31 -21.40
CA ALA A 35 -1.02 -0.29 -20.12
C ALA A 35 -1.00 -1.84 -20.15
N ALA A 36 -1.87 -2.47 -20.94
CA ALA A 36 -1.98 -3.93 -20.99
C ALA A 36 -0.93 -4.61 -21.90
N ALA A 37 -0.26 -3.88 -22.80
CA ALA A 37 0.70 -4.46 -23.74
C ALA A 37 2.08 -4.79 -23.13
N TYR A 38 2.38 -4.33 -21.90
CA TYR A 38 3.71 -4.50 -21.32
C TYR A 38 3.84 -5.64 -20.29
N ASN A 39 2.77 -6.20 -19.76
CA ASN A 39 2.84 -7.22 -18.71
C ASN A 39 2.40 -8.64 -19.13
N LEU A 40 2.01 -8.86 -20.39
CA LEU A 40 1.59 -10.19 -20.87
C LEU A 40 2.73 -11.13 -21.27
N GLN A 41 3.99 -10.71 -21.24
CA GLN A 41 5.12 -11.56 -21.61
C GLN A 41 5.52 -12.60 -20.53
N GLY A 42 5.09 -12.44 -19.28
CA GLY A 42 5.33 -13.44 -18.23
C GLY A 42 4.32 -14.60 -18.20
N LEU A 43 3.15 -14.43 -18.80
CA LEU A 43 2.05 -15.42 -18.81
C LEU A 43 1.99 -16.28 -20.07
N HIS A 44 2.79 -15.98 -21.10
CA HIS A 44 2.73 -16.66 -22.42
C HIS A 44 3.69 -17.83 -22.60
N GLN A 45 4.40 -18.27 -21.58
CA GLN A 45 5.30 -19.44 -21.72
C GLN A 45 4.61 -20.80 -21.55
N VAL A 46 3.28 -20.85 -21.48
CA VAL A 46 2.52 -22.11 -21.37
C VAL A 46 1.68 -22.44 -22.63
N LEU A 47 1.54 -21.54 -23.58
CA LEU A 47 0.78 -21.81 -24.82
C LEU A 47 1.42 -21.08 -26.01
N ALA A 48 2.24 -21.75 -26.79
CA ALA A 48 2.26 -21.71 -28.26
C ALA A 48 3.60 -22.20 -28.81
N ASP A 49 3.59 -23.41 -29.30
CA ASP A 49 4.37 -23.80 -30.49
C ASP A 49 3.56 -23.39 -31.69
N ASP A 50 4.06 -22.45 -32.51
CA ASP A 50 3.88 -22.48 -33.98
C ASP A 50 4.82 -21.46 -34.66
N PRO A 51 5.57 -21.86 -35.71
CA PRO A 51 6.57 -21.03 -36.34
C PRO A 51 6.01 -20.44 -37.66
N VAL A 52 6.13 -19.13 -37.86
CA VAL A 52 6.38 -18.44 -39.16
C VAL A 52 6.33 -16.91 -38.96
N LEU A 53 7.46 -16.23 -39.09
CA LEU A 53 7.72 -15.10 -39.98
C LEU A 53 9.00 -14.31 -39.63
N GLY A 54 9.85 -14.35 -40.54
CA GLY A 54 10.88 -13.47 -41.10
C GLY A 54 11.52 -12.37 -40.23
N SER A 55 12.80 -12.49 -40.19
CA SER A 55 13.84 -11.57 -39.75
C SER A 55 13.71 -10.11 -40.19
N GLN A 56 13.83 -9.16 -39.25
CA GLN A 56 14.55 -7.91 -39.47
C GLN A 56 15.41 -7.60 -38.23
N LYS A 57 16.72 -7.66 -38.41
CA LYS A 57 17.72 -7.16 -37.48
C LYS A 57 17.65 -5.64 -37.50
N VAL A 58 17.26 -5.03 -36.37
CA VAL A 58 17.56 -3.63 -36.05
C VAL A 58 18.39 -3.64 -34.77
N ALA A 59 19.53 -2.97 -34.84
CA ALA A 59 20.54 -2.89 -33.80
C ALA A 59 19.93 -2.36 -32.50
N ALA A 60 19.93 -3.23 -31.46
CA ALA A 60 19.57 -2.87 -30.09
C ALA A 60 20.89 -2.82 -29.28
N ASP A 61 21.56 -1.67 -29.34
CA ASP A 61 22.62 -1.36 -28.37
C ASP A 61 22.05 -0.43 -27.30
N ARG A 62 22.24 -0.90 -26.03
CA ARG A 62 21.93 -0.28 -24.74
C ARG A 62 20.52 -0.52 -24.18
N VAL A 63 20.16 -1.75 -23.95
CA VAL A 63 19.22 -2.08 -22.88
C VAL A 63 20.04 -2.31 -21.62
N SER A 64 19.98 -1.34 -20.69
CA SER A 64 20.42 -1.53 -19.31
C SER A 64 19.78 -2.80 -18.76
N SER A 65 20.59 -3.75 -18.31
CA SER A 65 20.14 -4.98 -17.66
C SER A 65 19.58 -4.65 -16.28
N TYR A 66 18.37 -4.13 -16.21
CA TYR A 66 17.62 -4.13 -14.95
C TYR A 66 17.17 -5.58 -14.72
N SER A 67 17.83 -6.28 -13.79
CA SER A 67 17.33 -7.55 -13.30
C SER A 67 15.94 -7.32 -12.72
N SER A 68 14.96 -8.16 -13.09
CA SER A 68 13.63 -8.11 -12.52
C SER A 68 13.70 -8.25 -10.99
N ALA A 69 12.84 -7.52 -10.26
CA ALA A 69 12.74 -7.67 -8.81
C ALA A 69 12.18 -9.06 -8.47
N ARG A 70 12.58 -9.64 -7.35
CA ARG A 70 11.98 -10.88 -6.86
C ARG A 70 10.81 -10.55 -5.95
N VAL A 71 9.69 -11.19 -6.21
CA VAL A 71 8.48 -11.12 -5.38
C VAL A 71 8.12 -12.54 -4.98
N TYR A 72 8.10 -12.80 -3.70
CA TYR A 72 7.71 -14.10 -3.14
C TYR A 72 6.23 -14.09 -2.79
N PHE A 73 5.54 -15.19 -3.07
CA PHE A 73 4.11 -15.35 -2.86
C PHE A 73 3.76 -16.68 -2.23
N THR A 74 2.77 -16.69 -1.36
CA THR A 74 2.10 -17.89 -0.87
C THR A 74 0.59 -17.68 -0.75
N ARG A 75 -0.21 -18.73 -1.01
CA ARG A 75 -1.66 -18.71 -0.76
C ARG A 75 -2.01 -18.90 0.70
N HIS A 76 -1.09 -19.44 1.48
CA HIS A 76 -1.31 -19.71 2.90
C HIS A 76 -1.15 -18.44 3.74
N ILE A 77 -2.20 -18.11 4.51
CA ILE A 77 -2.24 -16.90 5.36
C ILE A 77 -2.18 -17.33 6.82
N ASP A 78 -0.99 -17.69 7.25
CA ASP A 78 -0.71 -18.15 8.61
C ASP A 78 0.67 -17.67 9.09
N SER A 79 0.97 -17.89 10.38
CA SER A 79 2.24 -17.46 11.00
C SER A 79 3.46 -18.13 10.38
N GLU A 80 3.34 -19.41 9.99
CA GLU A 80 4.46 -20.18 9.43
C GLU A 80 4.88 -19.62 8.09
N HIS A 81 3.93 -19.41 7.18
CA HIS A 81 4.21 -18.91 5.84
C HIS A 81 4.62 -17.44 5.85
N LEU A 82 4.04 -16.63 6.75
CA LEU A 82 4.49 -15.24 6.94
C LEU A 82 5.97 -15.20 7.35
N LEU A 83 6.37 -16.08 8.28
CA LEU A 83 7.77 -16.16 8.71
C LEU A 83 8.69 -16.71 7.62
N LYS A 84 8.24 -17.70 6.83
CA LYS A 84 9.00 -18.19 5.65
C LYS A 84 9.27 -17.04 4.66
N LEU A 85 8.26 -16.24 4.34
CA LEU A 85 8.42 -15.09 3.45
C LEU A 85 9.38 -14.05 4.01
N TYR A 86 9.24 -13.69 5.29
CA TYR A 86 10.16 -12.77 5.94
C TYR A 86 11.62 -13.25 5.84
N ASN A 87 11.88 -14.54 6.08
CA ASN A 87 13.22 -15.11 6.02
C ASN A 87 13.85 -15.09 4.61
N LEU A 88 13.04 -14.95 3.55
CA LEU A 88 13.53 -14.83 2.18
C LEU A 88 13.95 -13.40 1.80
N ILE A 89 13.55 -12.39 2.60
CA ILE A 89 13.76 -10.98 2.29
C ILE A 89 14.55 -10.21 3.34
N ASN A 90 14.87 -10.83 4.49
CA ASN A 90 15.44 -10.14 5.66
C ASN A 90 16.97 -10.02 5.68
N GLU A 91 17.68 -10.38 4.59
CA GLU A 91 19.14 -10.39 4.54
C GLU A 91 19.82 -9.10 5.01
N ASN A 92 19.19 -7.95 4.72
CA ASN A 92 19.72 -6.63 5.07
C ASN A 92 19.07 -6.01 6.32
N ILE A 93 18.22 -6.76 7.04
CA ILE A 93 17.58 -6.30 8.28
C ILE A 93 18.54 -6.55 9.45
N TYR A 94 18.76 -5.52 10.28
CA TYR A 94 19.66 -5.57 11.42
C TYR A 94 19.27 -4.55 12.50
N GLY A 95 19.90 -4.66 13.68
CA GLY A 95 19.75 -3.72 14.78
C GLY A 95 18.34 -3.60 15.32
N LYS A 96 17.94 -2.40 15.70
CA LYS A 96 16.58 -2.14 16.19
C LYS A 96 15.60 -2.03 15.01
N VAL A 97 14.61 -2.91 14.99
CA VAL A 97 13.70 -3.06 13.85
C VAL A 97 12.33 -2.46 14.12
N ALA A 98 11.92 -1.50 13.30
CA ALA A 98 10.54 -1.00 13.26
C ALA A 98 9.66 -1.95 12.44
N ILE A 99 8.62 -2.55 13.02
CA ILE A 99 7.59 -3.27 12.27
C ILE A 99 6.42 -2.29 12.06
N LYS A 100 6.36 -1.70 10.85
CA LYS A 100 5.30 -0.75 10.51
C LYS A 100 4.03 -1.51 10.13
N ILE A 101 3.01 -1.34 10.94
CA ILE A 101 1.67 -1.93 10.71
C ILE A 101 0.59 -0.83 10.66
N HIS A 102 -0.63 -1.23 10.32
CA HIS A 102 -1.83 -0.44 10.56
C HIS A 102 -2.66 -1.14 11.65
N THR A 103 -2.76 -0.49 12.81
CA THR A 103 -3.41 -1.08 14.00
C THR A 103 -4.94 -1.02 13.96
N GLY A 104 -5.51 -0.22 13.03
CA GLY A 104 -6.95 -0.03 12.84
C GLY A 104 -7.61 0.87 13.89
N GLU A 105 -8.81 1.35 13.58
CA GLU A 105 -9.71 1.95 14.57
C GLU A 105 -10.27 0.88 15.51
N GLN A 106 -10.85 1.30 16.64
CA GLN A 106 -11.39 0.37 17.63
C GLN A 106 -12.40 -0.60 17.02
N HIS A 107 -12.25 -1.88 17.37
CA HIS A 107 -13.14 -2.96 16.91
C HIS A 107 -13.19 -3.18 15.39
N GLY A 108 -12.23 -2.66 14.63
CA GLY A 108 -12.15 -2.86 13.18
C GLY A 108 -12.13 -4.35 12.82
N PRO A 109 -13.06 -4.84 11.95
CA PRO A 109 -13.26 -6.28 11.75
C PRO A 109 -12.18 -6.93 10.88
N ASN A 110 -11.44 -6.14 10.11
CA ASN A 110 -10.55 -6.65 9.06
C ASN A 110 -9.07 -6.57 9.38
N ILE A 111 -8.67 -5.95 10.51
CA ILE A 111 -7.26 -5.77 10.90
C ILE A 111 -6.50 -7.10 10.94
N LEU A 112 -5.18 -7.04 10.78
CA LEU A 112 -4.34 -8.24 10.80
C LEU A 112 -4.55 -9.07 12.08
N PRO A 113 -4.53 -10.42 11.98
CA PRO A 113 -4.60 -11.30 13.16
C PRO A 113 -3.44 -11.00 14.11
N ARG A 114 -3.75 -10.71 15.38
CA ARG A 114 -2.74 -10.36 16.41
C ARG A 114 -1.76 -11.48 16.65
N GLU A 115 -2.24 -12.73 16.64
CA GLU A 115 -1.39 -13.92 16.80
C GLU A 115 -0.35 -14.02 15.67
N MET A 116 -0.73 -13.77 14.43
CA MET A 116 0.18 -13.84 13.28
C MET A 116 1.28 -12.77 13.37
N VAL A 117 0.91 -11.53 13.75
CA VAL A 117 1.87 -10.43 13.93
C VAL A 117 2.77 -10.69 15.15
N ARG A 118 2.20 -11.20 16.27
CA ARG A 118 2.96 -11.56 17.46
C ARG A 118 4.00 -12.65 17.16
N ASP A 119 3.59 -13.69 16.43
CA ASP A 119 4.48 -14.82 16.14
C ASP A 119 5.64 -14.37 15.23
N LEU A 120 5.38 -13.49 14.26
CA LEU A 120 6.43 -12.88 13.45
C LEU A 120 7.34 -11.97 14.30
N GLN A 121 6.76 -11.07 15.11
CA GLN A 121 7.51 -10.12 15.94
C GLN A 121 8.49 -10.84 16.89
N ARG A 122 8.06 -11.96 17.49
CA ARG A 122 8.91 -12.76 18.38
C ARG A 122 10.13 -13.37 17.71
N GLN A 123 10.13 -13.52 16.39
CA GLN A 123 11.25 -14.05 15.61
C GLN A 123 12.20 -12.95 15.13
N ILE A 124 11.85 -11.69 15.29
CA ILE A 124 12.67 -10.54 14.91
C ILE A 124 13.26 -9.92 16.16
N PRO A 125 14.56 -10.16 16.46
CA PRO A 125 15.19 -9.58 17.64
C PRO A 125 15.11 -8.06 17.64
N ASP A 126 15.00 -7.47 18.83
CA ASP A 126 14.94 -6.01 19.04
C ASP A 126 13.93 -5.29 18.15
N SER A 127 12.76 -5.92 17.95
CA SER A 127 11.70 -5.35 17.13
C SER A 127 10.56 -4.75 17.94
N VAL A 128 9.99 -3.67 17.40
CA VAL A 128 8.88 -2.91 17.98
C VAL A 128 7.85 -2.63 16.90
N LEU A 129 6.56 -2.77 17.22
CA LEU A 129 5.50 -2.30 16.32
C LEU A 129 5.49 -0.77 16.32
N VAL A 130 5.33 -0.16 15.13
CA VAL A 130 5.33 1.30 15.03
C VAL A 130 4.12 1.83 14.26
N GLU A 131 3.61 2.97 14.72
CA GLU A 131 2.50 3.74 14.14
C GLU A 131 2.71 5.23 14.36
N THR A 132 1.81 6.07 13.82
CA THR A 132 1.68 7.51 14.14
C THR A 132 0.22 7.87 14.35
N ASN A 133 -0.05 8.96 15.07
CA ASN A 133 -1.39 9.48 15.31
C ASN A 133 -2.09 9.86 13.98
N THR A 134 -3.43 9.91 13.98
CA THR A 134 -4.22 10.27 12.80
C THR A 134 -4.38 11.78 12.65
N LEU A 135 -4.60 12.25 11.41
CA LEU A 135 -4.95 13.64 11.12
C LEU A 135 -6.40 13.95 11.54
N TYR A 136 -7.31 13.02 11.28
CA TYR A 136 -8.73 13.18 11.60
C TYR A 136 -9.00 12.90 13.08
N HIS A 137 -10.03 13.53 13.61
CA HIS A 137 -10.55 13.26 14.94
C HIS A 137 -11.21 11.87 15.00
N GLY A 138 -10.65 10.98 15.78
CA GLY A 138 -11.08 9.58 15.96
C GLY A 138 -10.32 8.93 17.08
N ASP A 139 -10.41 7.61 17.18
CA ASP A 139 -9.85 6.80 18.28
C ASP A 139 -8.31 6.81 18.34
N ARG A 140 -7.63 7.36 17.33
CA ARG A 140 -6.17 7.47 17.26
C ARG A 140 -5.69 8.91 17.04
N TYR A 141 -6.55 9.90 17.36
CA TYR A 141 -6.21 11.31 17.15
C TYR A 141 -5.14 11.82 18.11
N THR A 142 -5.25 11.49 19.39
CA THR A 142 -4.23 11.79 20.41
C THR A 142 -3.45 10.52 20.73
N THR A 143 -2.22 10.69 21.24
CA THR A 143 -1.41 9.54 21.71
C THR A 143 -2.13 8.75 22.80
N ALA A 144 -2.85 9.41 23.71
CA ALA A 144 -3.60 8.75 24.76
C ALA A 144 -4.74 7.88 24.21
N ASP A 145 -5.54 8.41 23.28
CA ASP A 145 -6.62 7.66 22.63
C ASP A 145 -6.05 6.52 21.77
N HIS A 146 -4.92 6.75 21.09
CA HIS A 146 -4.25 5.75 20.31
C HIS A 146 -3.77 4.57 21.16
N ILE A 147 -3.17 4.83 22.34
CA ILE A 147 -2.78 3.79 23.31
C ILE A 147 -4.00 2.97 23.74
N GLU A 148 -5.13 3.63 24.03
CA GLU A 148 -6.36 2.91 24.38
C GLU A 148 -6.87 2.07 23.20
N THR A 149 -6.80 2.58 21.97
CA THR A 149 -7.17 1.83 20.75
C THR A 149 -6.28 0.60 20.57
N LEU A 150 -4.97 0.72 20.82
CA LEU A 150 -4.07 -0.44 20.81
C LEU A 150 -4.51 -1.50 21.83
N ARG A 151 -4.90 -1.08 23.03
CA ARG A 151 -5.39 -1.99 24.07
C ARG A 151 -6.69 -2.68 23.67
N VAL A 152 -7.67 -1.93 23.15
CA VAL A 152 -8.96 -2.44 22.70
C VAL A 152 -8.79 -3.46 21.57
N ASN A 153 -7.92 -3.16 20.62
CA ASN A 153 -7.65 -4.04 19.46
C ASN A 153 -6.69 -5.21 19.78
N GLY A 154 -6.17 -5.30 21.02
CA GLY A 154 -5.32 -6.40 21.46
C GLY A 154 -3.86 -6.34 20.99
N TRP A 155 -3.36 -5.14 20.66
CA TRP A 155 -1.95 -4.89 20.32
C TRP A 155 -1.10 -4.70 21.59
N THR A 156 -1.18 -5.64 22.53
CA THR A 156 -0.56 -5.54 23.87
C THR A 156 0.50 -6.61 24.13
N PHE A 157 0.80 -7.44 23.14
CA PHE A 157 1.75 -8.54 23.25
C PHE A 157 3.23 -8.11 23.13
N CYS A 158 3.50 -6.90 22.65
CA CYS A 158 4.80 -6.27 22.62
C CYS A 158 4.64 -4.75 22.72
N PRO A 159 5.71 -3.98 22.95
CA PRO A 159 5.67 -2.52 22.87
C PRO A 159 5.21 -2.05 21.49
N VAL A 160 4.40 -0.98 21.47
CA VAL A 160 4.03 -0.26 20.26
C VAL A 160 4.50 1.18 20.44
N ASP A 161 5.36 1.65 19.53
CA ASP A 161 5.84 3.02 19.51
C ASP A 161 4.94 3.87 18.60
N ILE A 162 4.28 4.86 19.18
CA ILE A 162 3.59 5.92 18.44
C ILE A 162 4.64 6.98 18.13
N MET A 163 5.29 6.86 16.98
CA MET A 163 6.54 7.55 16.64
C MET A 163 6.46 9.07 16.71
N ASP A 164 5.28 9.67 16.63
CA ASP A 164 5.06 11.12 16.76
C ASP A 164 4.60 11.57 18.15
N ALA A 165 4.57 10.65 19.14
CA ALA A 165 4.20 10.99 20.52
C ALA A 165 5.13 12.04 21.17
N GLU A 166 6.41 12.01 20.80
CA GLU A 166 7.45 12.91 21.34
C GLU A 166 7.82 14.04 20.37
N GLY A 167 7.09 14.21 19.28
CA GLY A 167 7.33 15.25 18.28
C GLY A 167 7.65 14.71 16.90
N THR A 168 8.31 15.54 16.10
CA THR A 168 8.52 15.30 14.67
C THR A 168 9.98 15.40 14.27
N VAL A 169 10.31 14.85 13.09
CA VAL A 169 11.60 15.02 12.41
C VAL A 169 11.33 15.23 10.91
N LEU A 170 12.12 16.09 10.29
CA LEU A 170 12.02 16.30 8.85
C LEU A 170 12.94 15.31 8.12
N LEU A 171 12.37 14.52 7.21
CA LEU A 171 13.14 13.66 6.32
C LEU A 171 13.13 14.22 4.89
N PRO A 172 14.29 14.27 4.21
CA PRO A 172 14.38 14.83 2.86
C PRO A 172 13.73 13.91 1.82
N VAL A 173 13.09 14.50 0.82
CA VAL A 173 12.55 13.80 -0.37
C VAL A 173 13.50 14.03 -1.54
N ARG A 174 14.33 13.03 -1.87
CA ARG A 174 15.27 13.15 -2.98
C ARG A 174 14.55 13.02 -4.31
N GLY A 175 14.59 14.08 -5.11
CA GLY A 175 13.94 14.10 -6.42
C GLY A 175 12.42 14.30 -6.37
N GLY A 176 11.86 14.68 -5.22
CA GLY A 176 10.45 15.05 -5.09
C GLY A 176 10.09 16.27 -5.93
N ARG A 177 8.86 16.30 -6.45
CA ARG A 177 8.29 17.44 -7.20
C ARG A 177 7.46 18.33 -6.30
N HIS A 178 6.78 17.74 -5.31
CA HIS A 178 5.86 18.43 -4.41
C HIS A 178 6.53 18.80 -3.09
N PHE A 179 7.44 17.95 -2.60
CA PHE A 179 8.09 18.12 -1.30
C PHE A 179 9.63 18.12 -1.42
N LYS A 180 10.27 18.99 -0.65
CA LYS A 180 11.71 18.90 -0.39
C LYS A 180 11.98 17.99 0.81
N GLU A 181 11.06 18.00 1.77
CA GLU A 181 11.10 17.23 3.00
C GLU A 181 9.68 16.98 3.51
N VAL A 182 9.48 15.91 4.27
CA VAL A 182 8.21 15.57 4.90
C VAL A 182 8.42 15.42 6.40
N SER A 183 7.47 15.93 7.17
CA SER A 183 7.44 15.79 8.63
C SER A 183 7.01 14.36 9.02
N MET A 184 7.90 13.64 9.69
CA MET A 184 7.71 12.27 10.16
C MET A 184 7.61 12.21 11.66
N GLY A 185 7.07 11.11 12.21
CA GLY A 185 7.15 10.84 13.63
C GLY A 185 8.61 10.80 14.08
N LYS A 186 8.94 11.57 15.16
CA LYS A 186 10.33 11.79 15.63
C LYS A 186 11.09 10.49 15.83
N ASN A 187 10.42 9.47 16.36
CA ASN A 187 11.10 8.23 16.75
C ASN A 187 11.55 7.36 15.57
N ILE A 188 11.18 7.71 14.33
CA ILE A 188 11.60 6.95 13.13
C ILE A 188 13.13 6.84 13.03
N VAL A 189 13.87 7.86 13.49
CA VAL A 189 15.34 7.88 13.45
C VAL A 189 16.01 7.00 14.52
N ASN A 190 15.23 6.39 15.41
CA ASN A 190 15.72 5.50 16.45
C ASN A 190 15.82 4.03 15.99
N TYR A 191 15.48 3.74 14.73
CA TYR A 191 15.47 2.40 14.16
C TYR A 191 16.54 2.25 13.09
N ASP A 192 17.19 1.10 13.08
CA ASP A 192 18.21 0.74 12.09
C ASP A 192 17.62 0.12 10.84
N SER A 193 16.47 -0.54 10.98
CA SER A 193 15.79 -1.25 9.89
C SER A 193 14.26 -1.16 10.03
N MET A 194 13.56 -1.41 8.93
CA MET A 194 12.08 -1.44 8.92
C MET A 194 11.53 -2.65 8.16
N LEU A 195 10.56 -3.32 8.76
CA LEU A 195 9.64 -4.23 8.08
C LEU A 195 8.29 -3.53 7.91
N VAL A 196 7.84 -3.37 6.68
CA VAL A 196 6.52 -2.84 6.37
C VAL A 196 5.55 -4.01 6.22
N LEU A 197 4.80 -4.31 7.29
CA LEU A 197 3.80 -5.36 7.31
C LEU A 197 2.42 -4.77 7.07
N THR A 198 1.89 -4.97 5.89
CA THR A 198 0.69 -4.29 5.41
C THR A 198 -0.49 -5.25 5.29
N HIS A 199 -1.62 -4.89 5.88
CA HIS A 199 -2.91 -5.40 5.45
C HIS A 199 -3.27 -4.71 4.13
N PHE A 200 -3.23 -5.45 3.00
CA PHE A 200 -3.59 -4.93 1.69
C PHE A 200 -5.12 -4.87 1.53
N LYS A 201 -5.65 -3.75 1.06
CA LYS A 201 -7.11 -3.49 0.98
C LYS A 201 -7.42 -2.27 0.11
N GLY A 202 -8.69 -2.01 -0.12
CA GLY A 202 -9.18 -0.76 -0.70
C GLY A 202 -8.98 0.45 0.22
N HIS A 203 -9.21 1.63 -0.33
CA HIS A 203 -9.18 2.88 0.42
C HIS A 203 -10.07 3.94 -0.23
N ALA A 204 -10.85 4.65 0.56
CA ALA A 204 -11.83 5.64 0.10
C ALA A 204 -11.21 6.76 -0.76
N MET A 205 -10.02 7.25 -0.40
CA MET A 205 -9.33 8.32 -1.12
C MET A 205 -8.20 7.77 -2.02
N GLY A 206 -7.42 6.81 -1.54
CA GLY A 206 -6.24 6.29 -2.21
C GLY A 206 -6.50 5.19 -3.24
N GLY A 207 -7.75 4.73 -3.40
CA GLY A 207 -8.08 3.58 -4.22
C GLY A 207 -7.68 2.27 -3.55
N PHE A 208 -6.42 2.09 -3.19
CA PHE A 208 -5.92 0.96 -2.41
C PHE A 208 -4.88 1.39 -1.37
N GLY A 209 -4.63 0.51 -0.42
CA GLY A 209 -3.59 0.66 0.59
C GLY A 209 -2.65 -0.54 0.56
N GLY A 210 -1.53 -0.41 -0.14
CA GLY A 210 -0.38 -1.31 -0.14
C GLY A 210 0.73 -0.81 0.79
N SER A 211 1.93 -1.38 0.62
CA SER A 211 3.10 -1.02 1.42
C SER A 211 3.51 0.45 1.26
N MET A 212 3.41 1.01 0.04
CA MET A 212 3.70 2.42 -0.20
C MET A 212 2.81 3.32 0.67
N LYS A 213 1.47 3.11 0.63
CA LYS A 213 0.54 3.89 1.43
C LYS A 213 0.72 3.69 2.94
N ASN A 214 1.05 2.47 3.38
CA ASN A 214 1.34 2.19 4.78
C ASN A 214 2.53 3.02 5.29
N LEU A 215 3.57 3.19 4.48
CA LEU A 215 4.68 4.11 4.76
C LEU A 215 4.24 5.56 4.73
N ALA A 216 3.65 5.98 3.61
CA ALA A 216 3.33 7.37 3.30
C ALA A 216 2.52 8.07 4.40
N ILE A 217 1.45 7.41 4.83
CA ILE A 217 0.55 7.93 5.85
C ILE A 217 1.00 7.51 7.25
N GLY A 218 1.49 6.29 7.39
CA GLY A 218 1.77 5.70 8.70
C GLY A 218 3.13 6.04 9.29
N CYS A 219 4.02 6.75 8.57
CA CYS A 219 5.27 7.30 9.10
C CYS A 219 5.22 8.83 9.21
N ALA A 220 4.43 9.52 8.39
CA ALA A 220 4.15 10.94 8.53
C ALA A 220 3.49 11.23 9.89
N ASP A 221 3.94 12.28 10.59
CA ASP A 221 3.32 12.65 11.86
C ASP A 221 1.86 13.06 11.72
N GLY A 222 1.10 12.93 12.78
CA GLY A 222 -0.36 13.09 12.80
C GLY A 222 -0.87 14.49 12.47
N ARG A 223 0.00 15.48 12.43
CA ARG A 223 -0.36 16.88 12.19
C ARG A 223 0.30 17.40 10.91
N ILE A 224 1.51 17.89 11.00
CA ILE A 224 2.21 18.56 9.89
C ILE A 224 2.41 17.61 8.70
N GLY A 225 2.95 16.42 8.94
CA GLY A 225 3.27 15.48 7.87
C GLY A 225 2.01 14.95 7.16
N LYS A 226 0.97 14.61 7.91
CA LYS A 226 -0.29 14.19 7.30
C LYS A 226 -1.04 15.32 6.60
N GLU A 227 -0.96 16.57 7.09
CA GLU A 227 -1.44 17.75 6.36
C GLU A 227 -0.71 17.92 5.03
N GLN A 228 0.63 17.79 5.04
CA GLN A 228 1.43 17.85 3.80
C GLN A 228 0.97 16.77 2.81
N VAL A 229 0.88 15.52 3.24
CA VAL A 229 0.51 14.40 2.35
C VAL A 229 -0.90 14.57 1.78
N HIS A 230 -1.86 14.97 2.61
CA HIS A 230 -3.23 15.19 2.15
C HIS A 230 -3.40 16.52 1.40
N GLY A 231 -2.41 17.42 1.45
CA GLY A 231 -2.48 18.73 0.82
C GLY A 231 -3.52 19.66 1.45
N VAL A 232 -3.82 19.48 2.73
CA VAL A 232 -4.83 20.25 3.47
C VAL A 232 -4.26 20.74 4.79
N SER A 233 -4.55 21.99 5.14
CA SER A 233 -4.18 22.60 6.42
C SER A 233 -5.33 22.56 7.44
N ASP A 234 -6.51 22.16 7.01
CA ASP A 234 -7.71 22.04 7.87
C ASP A 234 -8.44 20.73 7.55
N PRO A 235 -8.29 19.68 8.40
CA PRO A 235 -8.97 18.40 8.20
C PRO A 235 -10.52 18.49 8.30
N GLY A 236 -11.05 19.59 8.84
CA GLY A 236 -12.48 19.90 8.82
C GLY A 236 -12.96 20.53 7.50
N MET A 237 -12.05 20.80 6.58
CA MET A 237 -12.38 21.33 5.27
C MET A 237 -13.25 20.33 4.49
N SER A 238 -14.23 20.83 3.76
CA SER A 238 -15.05 20.01 2.85
C SER A 238 -14.12 19.24 1.88
N TRP A 239 -14.34 17.96 1.73
CA TRP A 239 -13.54 17.08 0.89
C TRP A 239 -13.43 17.53 -0.58
N GLU A 240 -14.39 18.30 -1.08
CA GLU A 240 -14.40 18.91 -2.41
C GLU A 240 -13.27 19.92 -2.61
N LYS A 241 -12.74 20.45 -1.50
CA LYS A 241 -11.60 21.39 -1.50
C LYS A 241 -10.25 20.69 -1.31
N TRP A 242 -10.26 19.38 -1.14
CA TRP A 242 -9.04 18.62 -1.07
C TRP A 242 -8.39 18.54 -2.46
N PRO A 243 -7.06 18.35 -2.53
CA PRO A 243 -6.36 18.29 -3.80
C PRO A 243 -6.90 17.23 -4.72
N ASP A 244 -6.58 17.37 -6.01
CA ASP A 244 -6.83 16.36 -7.01
C ASP A 244 -6.38 14.98 -6.54
N LYS A 245 -7.14 13.95 -6.92
CA LYS A 245 -6.87 12.56 -6.56
C LYS A 245 -5.45 12.14 -6.95
N GLU A 246 -4.99 12.50 -8.15
CA GLU A 246 -3.64 12.16 -8.61
C GLU A 246 -2.57 12.86 -7.78
N GLN A 247 -2.76 14.13 -7.41
CA GLN A 247 -1.82 14.83 -6.53
C GLN A 247 -1.71 14.14 -5.16
N LEU A 248 -2.82 13.63 -4.60
CA LEU A 248 -2.76 12.86 -3.36
C LEU A 248 -1.90 11.60 -3.51
N MET A 249 -2.03 10.87 -4.64
CA MET A 249 -1.21 9.70 -4.92
C MET A 249 0.28 10.05 -5.03
N GLU A 250 0.59 11.17 -5.69
CA GLU A 250 1.94 11.68 -5.85
C GLU A 250 2.54 12.13 -4.51
N ASN A 251 1.77 12.87 -3.70
CA ASN A 251 2.17 13.28 -2.36
C ASN A 251 2.47 12.06 -1.46
N MET A 252 1.62 11.02 -1.52
CA MET A 252 1.87 9.77 -0.79
C MET A 252 3.17 9.10 -1.23
N ALA A 253 3.43 9.01 -2.54
CA ALA A 253 4.65 8.40 -3.02
C ALA A 253 5.90 9.18 -2.57
N GLU A 254 5.85 10.52 -2.56
CA GLU A 254 6.96 11.33 -2.07
C GLU A 254 7.17 11.20 -0.56
N SER A 255 6.10 11.10 0.22
CA SER A 255 6.20 10.82 1.65
C SER A 255 6.83 9.44 1.91
N ALA A 256 6.38 8.39 1.21
CA ALA A 256 6.99 7.07 1.30
C ALA A 256 8.47 7.09 0.87
N LYS A 257 8.81 7.88 -0.16
CA LYS A 257 10.19 8.05 -0.62
C LYS A 257 11.11 8.59 0.46
N ALA A 258 10.68 9.57 1.26
CA ALA A 258 11.46 10.07 2.37
C ALA A 258 11.85 8.95 3.35
N THR A 259 10.92 8.04 3.64
CA THR A 259 11.16 6.88 4.51
C THR A 259 12.09 5.86 3.88
N ILE A 260 11.89 5.48 2.60
CA ILE A 260 12.78 4.50 1.95
C ILE A 260 14.19 5.07 1.73
N ASP A 261 14.32 6.35 1.45
CA ASP A 261 15.63 7.01 1.31
C ASP A 261 16.39 7.08 2.66
N HIS A 262 15.65 7.13 3.79
CA HIS A 262 16.22 7.09 5.14
C HIS A 262 16.77 5.70 5.48
N PHE A 263 16.00 4.63 5.26
CA PHE A 263 16.43 3.26 5.59
C PHE A 263 17.32 2.63 4.51
N GLY A 264 17.30 3.13 3.29
CA GLY A 264 18.07 2.58 2.16
C GLY A 264 17.72 1.10 1.90
N LYS A 265 18.71 0.21 1.97
CA LYS A 265 18.51 -1.24 1.77
C LYS A 265 17.99 -1.99 3.01
N HIS A 266 17.83 -1.30 4.13
CA HIS A 266 17.43 -1.88 5.41
C HIS A 266 15.92 -1.79 5.66
N ILE A 267 15.15 -1.89 4.58
CA ILE A 267 13.69 -1.89 4.61
C ILE A 267 13.16 -2.98 3.68
N VAL A 268 12.15 -3.72 4.15
CA VAL A 268 11.50 -4.82 3.41
C VAL A 268 9.98 -4.75 3.55
N TYR A 269 9.25 -5.39 2.64
CA TYR A 269 7.82 -5.19 2.46
C TYR A 269 7.07 -6.51 2.39
N ILE A 270 5.95 -6.60 3.12
CA ILE A 270 5.02 -7.72 3.08
C ILE A 270 3.60 -7.18 2.99
N ASN A 271 2.85 -7.58 1.97
CA ASN A 271 1.42 -7.33 1.82
C ASN A 271 0.62 -8.59 2.13
N VAL A 272 -0.23 -8.55 3.14
CA VAL A 272 -1.14 -9.63 3.52
C VAL A 272 -2.50 -9.35 2.88
N MET A 273 -2.86 -10.14 1.87
CA MET A 273 -4.03 -9.97 1.02
C MET A 273 -5.19 -10.85 1.52
N ARG A 274 -5.71 -10.50 2.71
CA ARG A 274 -6.84 -11.16 3.37
C ARG A 274 -7.91 -10.14 3.74
N ARG A 275 -9.18 -10.56 3.74
CA ARG A 275 -10.30 -9.69 4.11
C ARG A 275 -10.20 -8.28 3.50
N MET A 276 -9.92 -8.25 2.21
CA MET A 276 -9.65 -7.01 1.46
C MET A 276 -10.94 -6.26 1.19
N SER A 277 -11.42 -5.52 2.19
CA SER A 277 -12.54 -4.59 2.02
C SER A 277 -12.21 -3.50 0.99
N VAL A 278 -13.21 -2.92 0.37
CA VAL A 278 -13.07 -1.67 -0.41
C VAL A 278 -12.69 -0.49 0.48
N ASP A 279 -12.89 -0.62 1.80
CA ASP A 279 -12.53 0.38 2.79
C ASP A 279 -11.25 0.02 3.55
N CYS A 280 -10.58 1.03 4.08
CA CYS A 280 -9.42 0.88 4.92
C CYS A 280 -9.84 0.51 6.36
N ASP A 281 -8.93 -0.10 7.12
CA ASP A 281 -9.10 -0.33 8.56
C ASP A 281 -9.34 0.96 9.37
N CYS A 282 -9.09 2.14 8.77
CA CYS A 282 -9.47 3.43 9.33
C CYS A 282 -10.98 3.72 9.30
N ALA A 283 -11.77 2.91 8.62
CA ALA A 283 -13.24 2.97 8.71
C ALA A 283 -13.78 2.24 9.96
N GLY A 284 -12.93 1.52 10.70
CA GLY A 284 -13.32 0.81 11.91
C GLY A 284 -14.47 -0.15 11.68
N VAL A 285 -15.48 -0.09 12.55
CA VAL A 285 -16.70 -0.92 12.45
C VAL A 285 -17.58 -0.57 11.24
N GLY A 286 -17.34 0.57 10.58
CA GLY A 286 -18.06 1.00 9.38
C GLY A 286 -17.48 0.44 8.08
N ALA A 287 -16.38 -0.31 8.13
CA ALA A 287 -15.78 -0.91 6.93
C ALA A 287 -16.76 -1.89 6.26
N ALA A 288 -16.89 -1.77 4.94
CA ALA A 288 -17.69 -2.70 4.16
C ALA A 288 -17.16 -4.14 4.28
N GLU A 289 -18.06 -5.13 4.25
CA GLU A 289 -17.64 -6.54 4.22
C GLU A 289 -16.87 -6.82 2.92
N PRO A 290 -15.72 -7.50 2.97
CA PRO A 290 -14.97 -7.88 1.78
C PRO A 290 -15.79 -8.76 0.83
N THR A 291 -15.78 -8.43 -0.46
CA THR A 291 -16.42 -9.22 -1.52
C THR A 291 -15.42 -10.08 -2.30
N ILE A 292 -14.14 -9.69 -2.29
CA ILE A 292 -13.06 -10.45 -2.91
C ILE A 292 -12.54 -11.52 -1.94
N PRO A 293 -12.33 -12.77 -2.37
CA PRO A 293 -11.70 -13.81 -1.55
C PRO A 293 -10.28 -13.44 -1.12
N ASP A 294 -9.83 -14.02 -0.02
CA ASP A 294 -8.44 -13.96 0.41
C ASP A 294 -7.52 -14.52 -0.71
N ILE A 295 -6.40 -13.86 -0.96
CA ILE A 295 -5.49 -14.23 -2.07
C ILE A 295 -4.22 -14.89 -1.53
N GLY A 296 -3.61 -14.33 -0.48
CA GLY A 296 -2.35 -14.83 0.05
C GLY A 296 -1.48 -13.74 0.67
N ILE A 297 -0.18 -14.00 0.73
CA ILE A 297 0.83 -13.06 1.24
C ILE A 297 1.89 -12.85 0.16
N VAL A 298 2.26 -11.59 -0.06
CA VAL A 298 3.27 -11.17 -1.04
C VAL A 298 4.41 -10.48 -0.30
N ALA A 299 5.66 -10.80 -0.63
CA ALA A 299 6.85 -10.23 0.02
C ALA A 299 7.95 -9.87 -0.98
N SER A 300 8.62 -8.73 -0.77
CA SER A 300 9.77 -8.31 -1.59
C SER A 300 10.68 -7.35 -0.81
N THR A 301 11.91 -7.20 -1.27
CA THR A 301 12.81 -6.10 -0.89
C THR A 301 12.58 -4.84 -1.74
N ASP A 302 11.68 -4.89 -2.71
CA ASP A 302 11.36 -3.80 -3.64
C ASP A 302 9.93 -3.32 -3.45
N LEU A 303 9.77 -2.04 -3.10
CA LEU A 303 8.47 -1.45 -2.77
C LEU A 303 7.50 -1.42 -3.95
N LEU A 304 8.00 -1.00 -5.13
CA LEU A 304 7.15 -0.93 -6.30
C LEU A 304 6.73 -2.33 -6.75
N ALA A 305 7.65 -3.29 -6.73
CA ALA A 305 7.38 -4.67 -7.13
C ALA A 305 6.33 -5.35 -6.24
N VAL A 306 6.40 -5.18 -4.91
CA VAL A 306 5.42 -5.81 -4.00
C VAL A 306 4.02 -5.24 -4.19
N ASP A 307 3.87 -3.92 -4.37
CA ASP A 307 2.57 -3.29 -4.58
C ASP A 307 2.04 -3.58 -5.99
N GLN A 308 2.90 -3.58 -7.03
CA GLN A 308 2.53 -3.98 -8.39
C GLN A 308 2.02 -5.43 -8.43
N ALA A 309 2.76 -6.36 -7.82
CA ALA A 309 2.36 -7.77 -7.77
C ALA A 309 1.03 -7.96 -7.02
N SER A 310 0.80 -7.21 -5.94
CA SER A 310 -0.48 -7.25 -5.22
C SER A 310 -1.64 -6.77 -6.09
N ILE A 311 -1.46 -5.69 -6.83
CA ILE A 311 -2.47 -5.18 -7.78
C ILE A 311 -2.72 -6.21 -8.90
N ASP A 312 -1.66 -6.76 -9.49
CA ASP A 312 -1.79 -7.77 -10.57
C ASP A 312 -2.56 -9.01 -10.09
N LEU A 313 -2.33 -9.46 -8.85
CA LEU A 313 -3.07 -10.57 -8.24
C LEU A 313 -4.56 -10.24 -8.02
N VAL A 314 -4.90 -9.00 -7.63
CA VAL A 314 -6.29 -8.54 -7.55
C VAL A 314 -6.95 -8.56 -8.92
N TYR A 315 -6.27 -8.00 -9.93
CA TYR A 315 -6.81 -7.92 -11.29
C TYR A 315 -6.91 -9.29 -11.98
N ALA A 316 -6.08 -10.26 -11.59
CA ALA A 316 -6.14 -11.63 -12.09
C ALA A 316 -7.36 -12.43 -11.58
N ARG A 317 -8.07 -11.95 -10.53
CA ARG A 317 -9.30 -12.60 -10.05
C ARG A 317 -10.44 -12.41 -11.05
N PRO A 318 -11.38 -13.37 -11.13
CA PRO A 318 -12.59 -13.19 -11.95
C PRO A 318 -13.32 -11.89 -11.62
N GLN A 319 -13.86 -11.22 -12.63
CA GLN A 319 -14.61 -9.97 -12.45
C GLN A 319 -15.77 -10.10 -11.46
N THR A 320 -16.35 -11.27 -11.33
CA THR A 320 -17.41 -11.57 -10.34
C THR A 320 -16.93 -11.51 -8.89
N GLU A 321 -15.61 -11.56 -8.66
CA GLU A 321 -15.01 -11.56 -7.33
C GLU A 321 -14.28 -10.23 -7.05
N ASN A 322 -13.65 -9.59 -8.06
CA ASN A 322 -12.80 -8.42 -7.84
C ASN A 322 -13.47 -7.09 -8.18
N HIS A 323 -14.69 -7.10 -8.75
CA HIS A 323 -15.36 -5.92 -9.30
C HIS A 323 -15.33 -4.72 -8.35
N ASP A 324 -15.74 -4.90 -7.10
CA ASP A 324 -15.88 -3.79 -6.16
C ASP A 324 -14.52 -3.16 -5.77
N LEU A 325 -13.50 -4.02 -5.59
CA LEU A 325 -12.16 -3.54 -5.25
C LEU A 325 -11.49 -2.87 -6.46
N VAL A 326 -11.66 -3.42 -7.68
CA VAL A 326 -11.14 -2.83 -8.92
C VAL A 326 -11.84 -1.48 -9.17
N GLU A 327 -13.16 -1.40 -9.02
CA GLU A 327 -13.91 -0.14 -9.14
C GLU A 327 -13.37 0.91 -8.16
N ARG A 328 -13.16 0.53 -6.89
CA ARG A 328 -12.58 1.42 -5.88
C ARG A 328 -11.19 1.93 -6.30
N ILE A 329 -10.32 1.05 -6.80
CA ILE A 329 -8.98 1.40 -7.25
C ILE A 329 -9.04 2.38 -8.42
N GLU A 330 -9.85 2.08 -9.44
CA GLU A 330 -9.92 2.88 -10.67
C GLU A 330 -10.64 4.21 -10.46
N SER A 331 -11.78 4.23 -9.75
CA SER A 331 -12.55 5.46 -9.50
C SER A 331 -11.80 6.49 -8.67
N ARG A 332 -10.81 6.06 -7.91
CA ARG A 332 -9.94 6.93 -7.10
C ARG A 332 -8.59 7.21 -7.75
N HIS A 333 -8.37 6.80 -9.00
CA HIS A 333 -7.08 6.90 -9.70
C HIS A 333 -5.93 6.20 -8.94
N GLY A 334 -6.24 5.13 -8.21
CA GLY A 334 -5.30 4.45 -7.32
C GLY A 334 -4.02 3.97 -8.01
N LEU A 335 -4.09 3.58 -9.30
CA LEU A 335 -2.92 3.15 -10.07
C LEU A 335 -1.88 4.25 -10.29
N ARG A 336 -2.23 5.54 -10.05
CA ARG A 336 -1.25 6.62 -10.04
C ARG A 336 -0.16 6.42 -8.98
N GLN A 337 -0.46 5.75 -7.88
CA GLN A 337 0.53 5.35 -6.89
C GLN A 337 1.70 4.59 -7.55
N LEU A 338 1.40 3.56 -8.35
CA LEU A 338 2.42 2.74 -9.02
C LEU A 338 3.17 3.52 -10.10
N SER A 339 2.46 4.24 -10.97
CA SER A 339 3.09 4.99 -12.04
C SER A 339 4.00 6.10 -11.52
N TYR A 340 3.62 6.76 -10.43
CA TYR A 340 4.46 7.82 -9.84
C TYR A 340 5.66 7.27 -9.07
N MET A 341 5.50 6.14 -8.37
CA MET A 341 6.67 5.44 -7.80
C MET A 341 7.71 5.09 -8.86
N ARG A 342 7.25 4.67 -10.06
CA ARG A 342 8.16 4.42 -11.20
C ARG A 342 8.88 5.70 -11.65
N GLU A 343 8.17 6.81 -11.77
CA GLU A 343 8.75 8.11 -12.12
C GLU A 343 9.80 8.57 -11.10
N LEU A 344 9.56 8.30 -9.82
CA LEU A 344 10.49 8.60 -8.71
C LEU A 344 11.59 7.54 -8.51
N GLN A 345 11.64 6.48 -9.35
CA GLN A 345 12.62 5.40 -9.26
C GLN A 345 12.63 4.72 -7.87
N MET A 346 11.44 4.46 -7.32
CA MET A 346 11.25 3.85 -5.99
C MET A 346 11.25 2.31 -6.03
N GLY A 347 11.67 1.70 -7.11
CA GLY A 347 11.73 0.26 -7.32
C GLY A 347 11.50 -0.13 -8.77
N ASN A 348 11.26 -1.41 -8.99
CA ASN A 348 11.09 -2.00 -10.31
C ASN A 348 9.67 -2.51 -10.50
N ASP A 349 8.98 -2.09 -11.56
CA ASP A 349 7.65 -2.58 -11.94
C ASP A 349 7.69 -3.93 -12.66
N LYS A 350 8.88 -4.38 -13.06
CA LYS A 350 9.12 -5.71 -13.62
C LYS A 350 9.63 -6.63 -12.52
N TYR A 351 8.92 -7.72 -12.30
CA TYR A 351 9.24 -8.66 -11.24
C TYR A 351 9.08 -10.12 -11.70
N GLU A 352 9.75 -11.00 -10.99
CA GLU A 352 9.54 -12.44 -11.05
C GLU A 352 8.71 -12.85 -9.83
N LEU A 353 7.53 -13.47 -10.06
CA LEU A 353 6.70 -14.00 -8.98
C LEU A 353 7.13 -15.43 -8.65
N ILE A 354 7.61 -15.63 -7.42
CA ILE A 354 8.11 -16.93 -6.94
C ILE A 354 7.13 -17.46 -5.88
N THR A 355 6.40 -18.51 -6.22
CA THR A 355 5.48 -19.16 -5.28
C THR A 355 6.25 -20.11 -4.36
N ILE A 356 5.94 -20.11 -3.06
CA ILE A 356 6.60 -20.91 -2.01
C ILE A 356 5.66 -21.91 -1.32
N ASP A 357 4.49 -22.18 -1.91
CA ASP A 357 3.50 -23.14 -1.37
C ASP A 357 4.07 -24.56 -1.29
#